data_72d524f45cf0e6ac30d86386cda80838
#
_entry.id   72d524f45cf0e6ac30d86386cda80838
#
_cell.length_a   1.000
_cell.length_b   1.000
_cell.length_c   1.000
_cell.angle_alpha   90.00
_cell.angle_beta   90.00
_cell.angle_gamma   90.00
#
_symmetry.space_group_name_H-M   'P 1'
#
loop_
_entity.id
_entity.type
_entity.pdbx_description
1 polymer ?
#
loop_
_entity_poly.entity_id
_entity_poly.type
_entity_poly.pdbx_seq_one_letter_code
_entity_poly.pdbx_strand_id
1 'polypeptide(L)'
;MKLSVIVPSIDGTVPILPDDPRLEVVVVKGASPVGSARNEGLRQATGDYVAWVDADDEVTAEWPDAIFEALESSPDVIVIDAKLVGWAGRGDYIWGRKAKDVSIERLRRDVYRDICRPSNLWLYVTKRNLWRGLEFDETVRVAEDYLILPKVLERAKSCVYVPMKLYRYICNPNSLINTQNYELDFETMKLWKRRAGEAPPGHRGECLWGMAVSCYWVCDRVAIDPRERFKPGAAECARRCRLTISRNMGSLHREVFVEHDLGVLERIAWYLRFSCAATDWWWPQKLCRIIRR
;
A
#
# COMPACT_ATOMS: atom_id res chain seq x y z
N MET A 1 -22.76 -10.18 14.15
CA MET A 1 -21.35 -9.97 13.77
C MET A 1 -20.85 -8.72 14.44
N LYS A 2 -19.60 -8.73 14.90
CA LYS A 2 -18.94 -7.60 15.56
C LYS A 2 -17.66 -7.27 14.78
N LEU A 3 -17.37 -5.99 14.59
CA LEU A 3 -16.18 -5.50 13.90
C LEU A 3 -15.25 -4.83 14.90
N SER A 4 -14.02 -5.33 15.05
CA SER A 4 -12.97 -4.67 15.81
C SER A 4 -12.25 -3.65 14.92
N VAL A 5 -12.31 -2.39 15.32
CA VAL A 5 -11.59 -1.28 14.68
C VAL A 5 -10.32 -1.03 15.49
N ILE A 6 -9.17 -1.42 14.94
CA ILE A 6 -7.88 -1.24 15.62
C ILE A 6 -7.30 0.11 15.22
N VAL A 7 -6.97 0.91 16.24
CA VAL A 7 -6.43 2.25 16.12
C VAL A 7 -5.05 2.30 16.77
N PRO A 8 -3.97 2.19 16.00
CA PRO A 8 -2.63 2.47 16.53
C PRO A 8 -2.49 3.98 16.78
N SER A 9 -2.13 4.37 18.00
CA SER A 9 -2.03 5.77 18.39
C SER A 9 -0.82 6.00 19.31
N ILE A 10 0.02 6.97 18.99
CA ILE A 10 1.20 7.28 19.80
C ILE A 10 0.79 7.95 21.13
N ASP A 11 -0.13 8.89 21.07
CA ASP A 11 -0.56 9.74 22.20
C ASP A 11 -1.91 9.36 22.81
N GLY A 12 -2.64 8.42 22.16
CA GLY A 12 -3.98 8.01 22.54
C GLY A 12 -5.07 8.79 21.82
N THR A 13 -4.74 9.61 20.82
CA THR A 13 -5.73 10.24 19.93
C THR A 13 -6.59 9.16 19.29
N VAL A 14 -7.88 9.40 19.27
CA VAL A 14 -8.87 8.53 18.63
C VAL A 14 -9.43 9.25 17.41
N PRO A 15 -9.45 8.60 16.23
CA PRO A 15 -10.03 9.19 15.05
C PRO A 15 -11.54 9.42 15.22
N ILE A 16 -12.12 10.26 14.38
CA ILE A 16 -13.57 10.42 14.35
C ILE A 16 -14.19 9.15 13.77
N LEU A 17 -14.81 8.36 14.63
CA LEU A 17 -15.53 7.14 14.28
C LEU A 17 -17.03 7.34 14.55
N PRO A 18 -17.90 6.76 13.70
CA PRO A 18 -19.33 6.70 13.99
C PRO A 18 -19.63 5.97 15.30
N ASP A 19 -20.59 6.47 16.08
CA ASP A 19 -21.10 5.78 17.27
C ASP A 19 -22.05 4.65 16.82
N ASP A 20 -21.52 3.43 16.79
CA ASP A 20 -22.27 2.25 16.33
C ASP A 20 -21.99 1.07 17.27
N PRO A 21 -23.04 0.47 17.89
CA PRO A 21 -22.87 -0.62 18.84
C PRO A 21 -22.30 -1.92 18.25
N ARG A 22 -22.25 -2.02 16.92
CA ARG A 22 -21.63 -3.16 16.23
C ARG A 22 -20.10 -3.06 16.17
N LEU A 23 -19.54 -1.88 16.48
CA LEU A 23 -18.11 -1.61 16.48
C LEU A 23 -17.49 -1.88 17.86
N GLU A 24 -16.32 -2.48 17.86
CA GLU A 24 -15.41 -2.54 19.00
C GLU A 24 -14.19 -1.70 18.66
N VAL A 25 -14.03 -0.57 19.31
CA VAL A 25 -12.86 0.29 19.07
C VAL A 25 -11.73 -0.11 20.00
N VAL A 26 -10.61 -0.55 19.43
CA VAL A 26 -9.40 -0.98 20.16
C VAL A 26 -8.31 0.05 19.92
N VAL A 27 -8.12 0.97 20.85
CA VAL A 27 -7.07 1.99 20.79
C VAL A 27 -5.82 1.48 21.49
N VAL A 28 -4.72 1.37 20.75
CA VAL A 28 -3.42 0.96 21.31
C VAL A 28 -2.50 2.17 21.40
N LYS A 29 -2.24 2.60 22.64
CA LYS A 29 -1.45 3.80 22.93
C LYS A 29 0.02 3.50 23.14
N GLY A 30 0.88 4.36 22.58
CA GLY A 30 2.30 4.47 22.96
C GLY A 30 3.21 3.37 22.42
N ALA A 31 2.72 2.40 21.66
CA ALA A 31 3.55 1.36 21.08
C ALA A 31 4.25 1.84 19.80
N SER A 32 5.54 1.60 19.71
CA SER A 32 6.37 1.95 18.56
C SER A 32 7.38 0.82 18.31
N PRO A 33 7.62 0.44 17.05
CA PRO A 33 7.00 0.96 15.83
C PRO A 33 5.51 0.60 15.70
N VAL A 34 4.83 1.11 14.67
CA VAL A 34 3.38 0.92 14.46
C VAL A 34 2.97 -0.56 14.40
N GLY A 35 3.86 -1.44 13.92
CA GLY A 35 3.65 -2.89 13.91
C GLY A 35 3.40 -3.48 15.31
N SER A 36 4.10 -2.97 16.35
CA SER A 36 3.87 -3.39 17.73
C SER A 36 2.47 -3.01 18.22
N ALA A 37 2.02 -1.78 17.91
CA ALA A 37 0.66 -1.35 18.23
C ALA A 37 -0.39 -2.21 17.53
N ARG A 38 -0.17 -2.53 16.25
CA ARG A 38 -1.07 -3.38 15.48
C ARG A 38 -1.13 -4.81 16.01
N ASN A 39 0.00 -5.39 16.42
CA ASN A 39 0.05 -6.70 17.07
C ASN A 39 -0.75 -6.71 18.37
N GLU A 40 -0.55 -5.70 19.22
CA GLU A 40 -1.31 -5.57 20.46
C GLU A 40 -2.81 -5.41 20.19
N GLY A 41 -3.19 -4.59 19.20
CA GLY A 41 -4.57 -4.44 18.78
C GLY A 41 -5.20 -5.76 18.33
N LEU A 42 -4.48 -6.60 17.58
CA LEU A 42 -4.95 -7.93 17.18
C LEU A 42 -5.18 -8.86 18.39
N ARG A 43 -4.34 -8.78 19.43
CA ARG A 43 -4.51 -9.56 20.65
C ARG A 43 -5.75 -9.15 21.43
N GLN A 44 -6.07 -7.86 21.44
CA GLN A 44 -7.24 -7.30 22.14
C GLN A 44 -8.53 -7.47 21.36
N ALA A 45 -8.50 -7.52 20.02
CA ALA A 45 -9.66 -7.60 19.15
C ALA A 45 -10.48 -8.87 19.43
N THR A 46 -11.80 -8.70 19.70
CA THR A 46 -12.73 -9.80 19.95
C THR A 46 -13.74 -10.01 18.81
N GLY A 47 -13.88 -9.06 17.89
CA GLY A 47 -14.81 -9.11 16.77
C GLY A 47 -14.55 -10.26 15.80
N ASP A 48 -15.54 -10.56 15.00
CA ASP A 48 -15.43 -11.56 13.92
C ASP A 48 -14.53 -11.08 12.78
N TYR A 49 -14.51 -9.76 12.60
CA TYR A 49 -13.74 -9.04 11.59
C TYR A 49 -12.86 -7.97 12.23
N VAL A 50 -11.82 -7.58 11.50
CA VAL A 50 -10.86 -6.53 11.88
C VAL A 50 -10.80 -5.47 10.78
N ALA A 51 -10.85 -4.21 11.18
CA ALA A 51 -10.54 -3.04 10.37
C ALA A 51 -9.42 -2.23 11.02
N TRP A 52 -8.75 -1.43 10.23
CA TRP A 52 -7.65 -0.58 10.65
C TRP A 52 -7.98 0.88 10.36
N VAL A 53 -7.82 1.74 11.35
CA VAL A 53 -7.97 3.19 11.19
C VAL A 53 -6.81 3.88 11.87
N ASP A 54 -6.02 4.64 11.11
CA ASP A 54 -4.91 5.39 11.67
C ASP A 54 -5.44 6.58 12.49
N ALA A 55 -4.76 6.94 13.57
CA ALA A 55 -5.26 7.89 14.57
C ALA A 55 -5.46 9.32 14.05
N ASP A 56 -4.78 9.68 12.94
CA ASP A 56 -4.86 10.99 12.28
C ASP A 56 -5.77 11.00 11.05
N ASP A 57 -6.52 9.91 10.83
CA ASP A 57 -7.45 9.77 9.72
C ASP A 57 -8.92 9.77 10.18
N GLU A 58 -9.85 9.59 9.24
CA GLU A 58 -11.29 9.57 9.49
C GLU A 58 -11.98 8.49 8.63
N VAL A 59 -13.13 8.03 9.09
CA VAL A 59 -14.09 7.29 8.26
C VAL A 59 -15.38 8.10 8.07
N THR A 60 -16.12 7.84 7.00
CA THR A 60 -17.39 8.53 6.76
C THR A 60 -18.50 7.99 7.66
N ALA A 61 -19.60 8.75 7.82
CA ALA A 61 -20.74 8.32 8.62
C ALA A 61 -21.38 7.03 8.08
N GLU A 62 -21.33 6.82 6.76
CA GLU A 62 -21.89 5.65 6.07
C GLU A 62 -20.99 4.41 6.18
N TRP A 63 -19.76 4.56 6.69
CA TRP A 63 -18.78 3.48 6.74
C TRP A 63 -19.30 2.20 7.46
N PRO A 64 -19.93 2.28 8.66
CA PRO A 64 -20.41 1.08 9.33
C PRO A 64 -21.49 0.37 8.52
N ASP A 65 -22.49 1.09 8.04
CA ASP A 65 -23.63 0.49 7.33
C ASP A 65 -23.16 -0.18 6.02
N ALA A 66 -22.32 0.48 5.25
CA ALA A 66 -21.77 -0.09 4.02
C ALA A 66 -20.91 -1.35 4.28
N ILE A 67 -20.15 -1.37 5.37
CA ILE A 67 -19.38 -2.55 5.77
C ILE A 67 -20.30 -3.68 6.23
N PHE A 68 -21.29 -3.40 7.10
CA PHE A 68 -22.19 -4.43 7.59
C PHE A 68 -23.11 -5.00 6.50
N GLU A 69 -23.52 -4.21 5.52
CA GLU A 69 -24.21 -4.69 4.31
C GLU A 69 -23.30 -5.68 3.53
N ALA A 70 -22.04 -5.30 3.30
CA ALA A 70 -21.10 -6.21 2.63
C ALA A 70 -20.84 -7.50 3.43
N LEU A 71 -20.89 -7.43 4.76
CA LEU A 71 -20.73 -8.59 5.66
C LEU A 71 -21.87 -9.60 5.60
N GLU A 72 -23.04 -9.26 5.05
CA GLU A 72 -24.17 -10.19 4.90
C GLU A 72 -23.79 -11.43 4.08
N SER A 73 -22.91 -11.27 3.08
CA SER A 73 -22.38 -12.39 2.29
C SER A 73 -21.24 -13.16 2.99
N SER A 74 -20.83 -12.74 4.19
CA SER A 74 -19.73 -13.32 4.98
C SER A 74 -18.41 -13.47 4.21
N PRO A 75 -17.94 -12.46 3.48
CA PRO A 75 -16.70 -12.54 2.72
C PRO A 75 -15.49 -12.66 3.65
N ASP A 76 -14.38 -13.19 3.15
CA ASP A 76 -13.13 -13.21 3.91
C ASP A 76 -12.48 -11.83 3.98
N VAL A 77 -12.68 -11.02 2.92
CA VAL A 77 -12.12 -9.68 2.78
C VAL A 77 -13.14 -8.73 2.16
N ILE A 78 -13.27 -7.53 2.72
CA ILE A 78 -13.94 -6.39 2.09
C ILE A 78 -12.87 -5.37 1.72
N VAL A 79 -12.99 -4.79 0.52
CA VAL A 79 -12.12 -3.71 0.03
C VAL A 79 -12.94 -2.46 -0.19
N ILE A 80 -12.46 -1.32 0.26
CA ILE A 80 -13.11 -0.02 0.11
C ILE A 80 -12.21 0.96 -0.66
N ASP A 81 -12.79 2.05 -1.12
CA ASP A 81 -12.03 3.20 -1.64
C ASP A 81 -11.77 4.23 -0.55
N ALA A 82 -10.82 5.12 -0.82
CA ALA A 82 -10.50 6.22 0.08
C ALA A 82 -10.37 7.56 -0.66
N LYS A 83 -10.75 8.62 0.04
CA LYS A 83 -10.52 10.00 -0.36
C LYS A 83 -9.24 10.54 0.26
N LEU A 84 -8.40 11.19 -0.54
CA LEU A 84 -7.25 11.94 -0.06
C LEU A 84 -7.68 13.37 0.29
N VAL A 85 -7.48 13.76 1.54
CA VAL A 85 -7.84 15.08 2.04
C VAL A 85 -6.58 15.90 2.32
N GLY A 86 -6.48 17.09 1.73
CA GLY A 86 -5.31 17.97 1.92
C GLY A 86 -4.07 17.60 1.07
N TRP A 87 -4.14 16.58 0.23
CA TRP A 87 -3.04 16.15 -0.64
C TRP A 87 -3.08 16.89 -1.98
N ALA A 88 -2.31 17.98 -2.09
CA ALA A 88 -2.24 18.77 -3.33
C ALA A 88 -1.73 17.91 -4.51
N GLY A 89 -2.47 17.92 -5.62
CA GLY A 89 -2.07 17.26 -6.87
C GLY A 89 -2.14 15.73 -6.85
N ARG A 90 -2.67 15.10 -5.79
CA ARG A 90 -2.90 13.65 -5.72
C ARG A 90 -4.39 13.33 -5.91
N GLY A 91 -4.67 12.30 -6.68
CA GLY A 91 -6.03 11.77 -6.84
C GLY A 91 -6.40 10.83 -5.70
N ASP A 92 -7.70 10.61 -5.52
CA ASP A 92 -8.23 9.67 -4.54
C ASP A 92 -7.76 8.24 -4.79
N TYR A 93 -7.70 7.43 -3.74
CA TYR A 93 -7.49 5.99 -3.83
C TYR A 93 -8.78 5.32 -4.26
N ILE A 94 -8.86 4.97 -5.53
CA ILE A 94 -9.97 4.23 -6.11
C ILE A 94 -9.40 2.94 -6.68
N TRP A 95 -9.68 1.83 -5.99
CA TRP A 95 -9.14 0.54 -6.39
C TRP A 95 -9.82 0.01 -7.66
N GLY A 96 -11.10 0.17 -7.79
CA GLY A 96 -11.93 -0.45 -8.84
C GLY A 96 -12.14 0.35 -10.12
N ARG A 97 -11.35 1.38 -10.42
CA ARG A 97 -11.57 2.25 -11.61
C ARG A 97 -11.77 1.50 -12.94
N LYS A 98 -11.25 0.27 -13.06
CA LYS A 98 -11.31 -0.54 -14.29
C LYS A 98 -11.90 -1.94 -14.09
N ALA A 99 -12.30 -2.32 -12.88
CA ALA A 99 -12.78 -3.66 -12.60
C ALA A 99 -14.26 -3.67 -12.23
N LYS A 100 -15.07 -4.29 -13.07
CA LYS A 100 -16.45 -4.63 -12.71
C LYS A 100 -16.50 -5.79 -11.70
N ASP A 101 -15.50 -6.67 -11.73
CA ASP A 101 -15.39 -7.85 -10.86
C ASP A 101 -14.03 -7.87 -10.17
N VAL A 102 -14.07 -7.86 -8.83
CA VAL A 102 -12.91 -8.03 -7.98
C VAL A 102 -12.87 -9.46 -7.50
N SER A 103 -11.93 -10.24 -8.02
CA SER A 103 -11.66 -11.57 -7.47
C SER A 103 -10.54 -11.53 -6.44
N ILE A 104 -10.52 -12.52 -5.55
CA ILE A 104 -9.44 -12.62 -4.55
C ILE A 104 -8.07 -12.85 -5.21
N GLU A 105 -8.00 -13.54 -6.34
CA GLU A 105 -6.80 -13.78 -7.12
C GLU A 105 -6.26 -12.46 -7.69
N ARG A 106 -7.16 -11.63 -8.21
CA ARG A 106 -6.80 -10.30 -8.68
C ARG A 106 -6.30 -9.43 -7.53
N LEU A 107 -6.99 -9.44 -6.39
CA LEU A 107 -6.60 -8.67 -5.22
C LEU A 107 -5.21 -9.05 -4.73
N ARG A 108 -4.89 -10.35 -4.65
CA ARG A 108 -3.55 -10.84 -4.31
C ARG A 108 -2.50 -10.28 -5.27
N ARG A 109 -2.73 -10.42 -6.56
CA ARG A 109 -1.82 -9.93 -7.60
C ARG A 109 -1.56 -8.43 -7.49
N ASP A 110 -2.62 -7.63 -7.31
CA ASP A 110 -2.52 -6.18 -7.22
C ASP A 110 -1.79 -5.76 -5.95
N VAL A 111 -2.00 -6.45 -4.82
CA VAL A 111 -1.26 -6.20 -3.58
C VAL A 111 0.22 -6.52 -3.76
N TYR A 112 0.58 -7.64 -4.39
CA TYR A 112 1.99 -7.95 -4.65
C TYR A 112 2.69 -6.93 -5.57
N ARG A 113 1.95 -6.28 -6.46
CA ARG A 113 2.45 -5.19 -7.34
C ARG A 113 2.46 -3.83 -6.68
N ASP A 114 1.69 -3.64 -5.63
CA ASP A 114 1.42 -2.35 -5.00
C ASP A 114 0.90 -1.29 -6.00
N ILE A 115 0.03 -1.72 -6.91
CA ILE A 115 -0.64 -0.84 -7.88
C ILE A 115 -1.76 -0.10 -7.16
N CYS A 116 -1.82 1.23 -7.33
CA CYS A 116 -2.80 2.11 -6.66
C CYS A 116 -2.75 2.04 -5.13
N ARG A 117 -1.60 1.67 -4.57
CA ARG A 117 -1.34 1.51 -3.13
C ARG A 117 -2.25 0.48 -2.44
N PRO A 118 -2.44 -0.70 -3.01
CA PRO A 118 -3.30 -1.72 -2.44
C PRO A 118 -2.74 -2.35 -1.15
N SER A 119 -1.52 -2.03 -0.73
CA SER A 119 -0.93 -2.52 0.52
C SER A 119 -1.38 -1.76 1.76
N ASN A 120 -2.11 -0.64 1.63
CA ASN A 120 -2.60 0.11 2.78
C ASN A 120 -3.69 -0.68 3.54
N LEU A 121 -3.44 -1.04 4.78
CA LEU A 121 -4.32 -1.87 5.60
C LEU A 121 -5.72 -1.27 5.81
N TRP A 122 -5.82 0.04 5.91
CA TRP A 122 -7.09 0.75 6.13
C TRP A 122 -8.06 0.68 4.94
N LEU A 123 -7.63 0.15 3.79
CA LEU A 123 -8.54 -0.19 2.68
C LEU A 123 -9.29 -1.52 2.88
N TYR A 124 -8.94 -2.29 3.91
CA TYR A 124 -9.39 -3.67 4.06
C TYR A 124 -10.12 -3.88 5.38
N VAL A 125 -11.27 -4.55 5.30
CA VAL A 125 -11.89 -5.24 6.44
C VAL A 125 -11.73 -6.72 6.20
N THR A 126 -11.18 -7.44 7.17
CA THR A 126 -10.80 -8.85 7.00
C THR A 126 -11.34 -9.72 8.13
N LYS A 127 -11.69 -10.96 7.85
CA LYS A 127 -11.99 -11.94 8.92
C LYS A 127 -10.82 -12.03 9.89
N ARG A 128 -11.09 -11.91 11.18
CA ARG A 128 -10.05 -11.99 12.23
C ARG A 128 -9.28 -13.31 12.21
N ASN A 129 -9.91 -14.43 11.83
CA ASN A 129 -9.23 -15.73 11.77
C ASN A 129 -8.11 -15.80 10.72
N LEU A 130 -8.10 -14.95 9.71
CA LEU A 130 -7.01 -14.86 8.71
C LEU A 130 -5.69 -14.42 9.36
N TRP A 131 -5.75 -13.71 10.48
CA TRP A 131 -4.59 -13.20 11.21
C TRP A 131 -3.97 -14.22 12.18
N ARG A 132 -4.60 -15.38 12.39
CA ARG A 132 -4.11 -16.37 13.37
C ARG A 132 -2.66 -16.76 13.09
N GLY A 133 -1.75 -16.50 14.07
CA GLY A 133 -0.32 -16.79 13.96
C GLY A 133 0.41 -15.94 12.93
N LEU A 134 -0.17 -14.83 12.49
CA LEU A 134 0.53 -13.77 11.76
C LEU A 134 0.76 -12.60 12.70
N GLU A 135 1.96 -12.04 12.63
CA GLU A 135 2.36 -10.86 13.38
C GLU A 135 3.09 -9.88 12.46
N PHE A 136 2.90 -8.60 12.71
CA PHE A 136 3.71 -7.55 12.12
C PHE A 136 5.15 -7.67 12.62
N ASP A 137 6.11 -7.43 11.75
CA ASP A 137 7.53 -7.38 12.13
C ASP A 137 7.81 -6.09 12.90
N GLU A 138 8.02 -6.22 14.20
CA GLU A 138 8.25 -5.09 15.12
C GLU A 138 9.63 -4.44 14.95
N THR A 139 10.48 -4.96 14.07
CA THR A 139 11.76 -4.33 13.71
C THR A 139 11.61 -3.35 12.53
N VAL A 140 10.46 -3.35 11.87
CA VAL A 140 10.16 -2.52 10.70
C VAL A 140 9.51 -1.22 11.12
N ARG A 141 10.09 -0.09 10.70
CA ARG A 141 9.59 1.25 11.06
C ARG A 141 8.54 1.80 10.08
N VAL A 142 8.55 1.35 8.83
CA VAL A 142 7.67 1.83 7.75
C VAL A 142 7.32 0.70 6.81
N ALA A 143 6.14 0.79 6.19
CA ALA A 143 5.68 -0.18 5.19
C ALA A 143 5.62 -1.63 5.71
N GLU A 144 5.33 -1.82 6.99
CA GLU A 144 5.14 -3.13 7.63
C GLU A 144 3.94 -3.88 7.04
N ASP A 145 2.95 -3.16 6.54
CA ASP A 145 1.79 -3.65 5.81
C ASP A 145 2.18 -4.37 4.50
N TYR A 146 3.26 -3.93 3.84
CA TYR A 146 3.78 -4.59 2.64
C TYR A 146 4.19 -6.05 2.87
N LEU A 147 4.59 -6.40 4.08
CA LEU A 147 5.00 -7.76 4.42
C LEU A 147 3.85 -8.65 4.88
N ILE A 148 2.89 -8.08 5.60
CA ILE A 148 1.86 -8.84 6.29
C ILE A 148 0.60 -9.03 5.44
N LEU A 149 0.13 -7.98 4.77
CA LEU A 149 -1.13 -8.02 4.03
C LEU A 149 -1.17 -9.12 2.95
N PRO A 150 -0.10 -9.33 2.14
CA PRO A 150 -0.09 -10.46 1.22
C PRO A 150 -0.33 -11.81 1.90
N LYS A 151 0.28 -12.04 3.07
CA LYS A 151 0.14 -13.29 3.84
C LYS A 151 -1.31 -13.49 4.34
N VAL A 152 -1.97 -12.41 4.71
CA VAL A 152 -3.40 -12.43 5.08
C VAL A 152 -4.25 -12.79 3.88
N LEU A 153 -4.00 -12.16 2.72
CA LEU A 153 -4.76 -12.38 1.50
C LEU A 153 -4.55 -13.78 0.91
N GLU A 154 -3.37 -14.40 1.09
CA GLU A 154 -3.13 -15.80 0.69
C GLU A 154 -4.08 -16.78 1.39
N ARG A 155 -4.56 -16.45 2.58
CA ARG A 155 -5.50 -17.28 3.35
C ARG A 155 -6.96 -17.03 2.99
N ALA A 156 -7.26 -15.89 2.37
CA ALA A 156 -8.63 -15.51 2.01
C ALA A 156 -9.11 -16.31 0.79
N LYS A 157 -10.39 -16.66 0.74
CA LYS A 157 -11.03 -17.39 -0.36
C LYS A 157 -12.04 -16.56 -1.12
N SER A 158 -12.51 -15.46 -0.52
CA SER A 158 -13.53 -14.59 -1.09
C SER A 158 -13.26 -13.13 -0.76
N CYS A 159 -13.69 -12.23 -1.63
CA CYS A 159 -13.69 -10.81 -1.35
C CYS A 159 -14.93 -10.13 -1.93
N VAL A 160 -15.28 -9.00 -1.30
CA VAL A 160 -16.29 -8.06 -1.79
C VAL A 160 -15.64 -6.69 -1.93
N TYR A 161 -15.91 -6.01 -3.03
CA TYR A 161 -15.49 -4.64 -3.22
C TYR A 161 -16.68 -3.68 -3.05
N VAL A 162 -16.53 -2.72 -2.16
CA VAL A 162 -17.47 -1.64 -1.92
C VAL A 162 -16.92 -0.38 -2.59
N PRO A 163 -17.44 0.03 -3.76
CA PRO A 163 -16.91 1.15 -4.55
C PRO A 163 -17.30 2.50 -3.96
N MET A 164 -17.07 2.69 -2.68
CA MET A 164 -17.38 3.88 -1.92
C MET A 164 -16.13 4.40 -1.22
N LYS A 165 -15.91 5.72 -1.23
CA LYS A 165 -14.79 6.38 -0.57
C LYS A 165 -15.09 6.54 0.92
N LEU A 166 -15.08 5.43 1.63
CA LEU A 166 -15.48 5.35 3.04
C LEU A 166 -14.38 5.76 4.02
N TYR A 167 -13.13 5.77 3.58
CA TYR A 167 -11.97 6.21 4.36
C TYR A 167 -11.48 7.58 3.87
N ARG A 168 -11.07 8.45 4.79
CA ARG A 168 -10.55 9.79 4.53
C ARG A 168 -9.11 9.85 5.02
N TYR A 169 -8.17 9.68 4.10
CA TYR A 169 -6.75 9.76 4.39
C TYR A 169 -6.31 11.22 4.47
N ILE A 170 -6.05 11.68 5.69
CA ILE A 170 -5.75 13.10 5.97
C ILE A 170 -4.26 13.37 5.77
N CYS A 171 -3.94 14.44 5.06
CA CYS A 171 -2.55 14.87 4.92
C CYS A 171 -2.01 15.40 6.25
N ASN A 172 -1.17 14.63 6.90
CA ASN A 172 -0.43 15.06 8.07
C ASN A 172 1.00 15.46 7.65
N PRO A 173 1.38 16.76 7.66
CA PRO A 173 2.71 17.21 7.27
C PRO A 173 3.84 16.59 8.10
N ASN A 174 3.54 16.17 9.33
CA ASN A 174 4.50 15.60 10.27
C ASN A 174 4.59 14.06 10.19
N SER A 175 3.81 13.44 9.29
CA SER A 175 3.88 11.98 9.12
C SER A 175 5.23 11.55 8.54
N LEU A 176 5.65 10.33 8.87
CA LEU A 176 6.88 9.74 8.34
C LEU A 176 6.93 9.76 6.80
N ILE A 177 5.79 9.56 6.14
CA ILE A 177 5.69 9.56 4.67
C ILE A 177 6.00 10.96 4.10
N ASN A 178 5.64 12.03 4.82
CA ASN A 178 5.84 13.41 4.38
C ASN A 178 7.23 13.96 4.73
N THR A 179 7.98 13.33 5.61
CA THR A 179 9.33 13.77 5.99
C THR A 179 10.39 13.54 4.90
N GLN A 180 10.03 12.88 3.79
CA GLN A 180 10.89 12.63 2.61
C GLN A 180 12.35 12.29 2.97
N ASN A 181 12.49 11.24 3.77
CA ASN A 181 13.79 10.77 4.24
C ASN A 181 14.27 9.60 3.36
N TYR A 182 15.42 9.77 2.69
CA TYR A 182 16.01 8.72 1.84
C TYR A 182 16.44 7.48 2.63
N GLU A 183 16.61 7.57 3.94
CA GLU A 183 16.81 6.41 4.80
C GLU A 183 15.57 5.51 4.81
N LEU A 184 14.37 6.09 4.89
CA LEU A 184 13.11 5.35 4.81
C LEU A 184 12.90 4.72 3.42
N ASP A 185 13.29 5.40 2.34
CA ASP A 185 13.30 4.82 0.99
C ASP A 185 14.22 3.59 0.92
N PHE A 186 15.37 3.61 1.61
CA PHE A 186 16.25 2.45 1.72
C PHE A 186 15.62 1.29 2.49
N GLU A 187 14.95 1.57 3.59
CA GLU A 187 14.24 0.57 4.37
C GLU A 187 13.13 -0.05 3.51
N THR A 188 12.31 0.76 2.87
CA THR A 188 11.25 0.29 1.95
C THR A 188 11.82 -0.60 0.83
N MET A 189 12.96 -0.23 0.26
CA MET A 189 13.61 -1.06 -0.78
C MET A 189 14.10 -2.41 -0.22
N LYS A 190 14.59 -2.46 1.03
CA LYS A 190 14.95 -3.74 1.70
C LYS A 190 13.71 -4.60 1.90
N LEU A 191 12.59 -4.00 2.30
CA LEU A 191 11.31 -4.70 2.48
C LEU A 191 10.81 -5.28 1.15
N TRP A 192 10.90 -4.55 0.06
CA TRP A 192 10.58 -5.07 -1.27
C TRP A 192 11.41 -6.30 -1.67
N LYS A 193 12.72 -6.27 -1.39
CA LYS A 193 13.59 -7.43 -1.63
C LYS A 193 13.18 -8.63 -0.77
N ARG A 194 12.89 -8.39 0.51
CA ARG A 194 12.41 -9.42 1.43
C ARG A 194 11.09 -10.00 0.93
N ARG A 195 10.12 -9.13 0.59
CA ARG A 195 8.82 -9.53 0.04
C ARG A 195 8.97 -10.39 -1.22
N ALA A 196 9.82 -9.98 -2.16
CA ALA A 196 10.09 -10.76 -3.37
C ALA A 196 10.74 -12.12 -3.08
N GLY A 197 11.53 -12.22 -2.02
CA GLY A 197 12.13 -13.48 -1.55
C GLY A 197 11.14 -14.42 -0.86
N GLU A 198 10.18 -13.86 -0.14
CA GLU A 198 9.14 -14.59 0.62
C GLU A 198 7.87 -14.88 -0.23
N ALA A 199 7.71 -14.21 -1.38
CA ALA A 199 6.53 -14.38 -2.22
C ALA A 199 6.42 -15.79 -2.79
N PRO A 200 5.21 -16.35 -2.91
CA PRO A 200 4.97 -17.56 -3.65
C PRO A 200 5.53 -17.46 -5.09
N PRO A 201 5.99 -18.56 -5.71
CA PRO A 201 6.61 -18.51 -7.04
C PRO A 201 5.77 -17.79 -8.11
N GLY A 202 4.45 -17.92 -8.04
CA GLY A 202 3.52 -17.24 -8.96
C GLY A 202 3.43 -15.73 -8.81
N HIS A 203 3.89 -15.16 -7.68
CA HIS A 203 3.81 -13.73 -7.37
C HIS A 203 5.15 -13.00 -7.33
N ARG A 204 6.23 -13.69 -7.64
CA ARG A 204 7.57 -13.11 -7.62
C ARG A 204 7.74 -11.99 -8.66
N GLY A 205 7.13 -12.16 -9.83
CA GLY A 205 7.14 -11.15 -10.90
C GLY A 205 6.45 -9.87 -10.48
N GLU A 206 5.29 -9.99 -9.84
CA GLU A 206 4.54 -8.86 -9.28
C GLU A 206 5.37 -8.08 -8.25
N CYS A 207 6.04 -8.77 -7.35
CA CYS A 207 6.93 -8.12 -6.38
C CYS A 207 8.10 -7.39 -7.06
N LEU A 208 8.70 -7.96 -8.08
CA LEU A 208 9.75 -7.30 -8.85
C LEU A 208 9.24 -6.04 -9.55
N TRP A 209 8.02 -6.09 -10.08
CA TRP A 209 7.37 -4.92 -10.65
C TRP A 209 7.19 -3.81 -9.62
N GLY A 210 6.53 -4.09 -8.47
CA GLY A 210 6.31 -3.10 -7.41
C GLY A 210 7.62 -2.50 -6.90
N MET A 211 8.66 -3.32 -6.69
CA MET A 211 9.99 -2.87 -6.32
C MET A 211 10.59 -1.92 -7.37
N ALA A 212 10.46 -2.26 -8.66
CA ALA A 212 11.01 -1.44 -9.73
C ALA A 212 10.28 -0.09 -9.86
N VAL A 213 8.95 -0.09 -9.69
CA VAL A 213 8.15 1.13 -9.67
C VAL A 213 8.56 2.04 -8.51
N SER A 214 8.73 1.49 -7.30
CA SER A 214 9.20 2.24 -6.14
C SER A 214 10.61 2.81 -6.37
N CYS A 215 11.52 2.00 -6.87
CA CYS A 215 12.87 2.46 -7.25
C CYS A 215 12.85 3.54 -8.33
N TYR A 216 11.99 3.41 -9.34
CA TYR A 216 11.83 4.41 -10.37
C TYR A 216 11.42 5.77 -9.80
N TRP A 217 10.45 5.80 -8.89
CA TRP A 217 9.99 7.06 -8.28
C TRP A 217 11.07 7.77 -7.46
N VAL A 218 11.92 7.02 -6.76
CA VAL A 218 13.09 7.59 -6.08
C VAL A 218 14.05 8.23 -7.09
N CYS A 219 14.37 7.49 -8.16
CA CYS A 219 15.26 8.00 -9.21
C CYS A 219 14.69 9.25 -9.89
N ASP A 220 13.40 9.24 -10.24
CA ASP A 220 12.69 10.35 -10.88
C ASP A 220 12.70 11.60 -9.99
N ARG A 221 12.41 11.44 -8.70
CA ARG A 221 12.43 12.54 -7.72
C ARG A 221 13.81 13.19 -7.61
N VAL A 222 14.87 12.39 -7.45
CA VAL A 222 16.24 12.89 -7.33
C VAL A 222 16.74 13.56 -8.63
N ALA A 223 16.31 13.06 -9.78
CA ALA A 223 16.75 13.58 -11.06
C ALA A 223 16.07 14.91 -11.43
N ILE A 224 14.81 15.09 -11.06
CA ILE A 224 13.97 16.17 -11.59
C ILE A 224 13.83 17.35 -10.63
N ASP A 225 13.79 17.09 -9.31
CA ASP A 225 13.72 18.16 -8.31
C ASP A 225 15.12 18.56 -7.83
N PRO A 226 15.60 19.78 -8.17
CA PRO A 226 16.91 20.24 -7.73
C PRO A 226 17.06 20.27 -6.19
N ARG A 227 15.96 20.46 -5.45
CA ARG A 227 15.96 20.47 -3.97
C ARG A 227 16.21 19.09 -3.41
N GLU A 228 15.69 18.06 -4.07
CA GLU A 228 15.85 16.66 -3.66
C GLU A 228 17.26 16.14 -3.89
N ARG A 229 17.91 16.58 -4.96
CA ARG A 229 19.27 16.13 -5.35
C ARG A 229 20.31 16.36 -4.26
N PHE A 230 20.18 17.44 -3.51
CA PHE A 230 21.14 17.86 -2.48
C PHE A 230 20.81 17.34 -1.08
N LYS A 231 19.69 16.63 -0.90
CA LYS A 231 19.37 16.03 0.39
C LYS A 231 20.34 14.90 0.75
N PRO A 232 20.69 14.76 2.05
CA PRO A 232 21.54 13.67 2.50
C PRO A 232 21.03 12.31 2.04
N GLY A 233 21.91 11.47 1.51
CA GLY A 233 21.57 10.12 1.05
C GLY A 233 20.87 10.03 -0.31
N ALA A 234 20.41 11.13 -0.92
CA ALA A 234 19.65 11.13 -2.17
C ALA A 234 20.40 10.44 -3.33
N ALA A 235 21.64 10.84 -3.57
CA ALA A 235 22.46 10.31 -4.66
C ALA A 235 22.72 8.80 -4.49
N GLU A 236 23.05 8.37 -3.27
CA GLU A 236 23.32 6.95 -2.98
C GLU A 236 22.03 6.12 -3.09
N CYS A 237 20.91 6.65 -2.59
CA CYS A 237 19.61 5.98 -2.73
C CYS A 237 19.24 5.81 -4.20
N ALA A 238 19.32 6.87 -5.00
CA ALA A 238 19.05 6.81 -6.44
C ALA A 238 20.01 5.83 -7.16
N ARG A 239 21.30 5.82 -6.81
CA ARG A 239 22.28 4.88 -7.36
C ARG A 239 21.89 3.43 -7.07
N ARG A 240 21.50 3.10 -5.83
CA ARG A 240 21.06 1.74 -5.46
C ARG A 240 19.75 1.36 -6.14
N CYS A 241 18.82 2.28 -6.27
CA CYS A 241 17.59 2.07 -7.03
C CYS A 241 17.88 1.75 -8.50
N ARG A 242 18.75 2.51 -9.17
CA ARG A 242 19.19 2.24 -10.54
C ARG A 242 19.80 0.85 -10.69
N LEU A 243 20.72 0.49 -9.80
CA LEU A 243 21.32 -0.86 -9.80
C LEU A 243 20.29 -1.96 -9.60
N THR A 244 19.29 -1.72 -8.76
CA THR A 244 18.21 -2.69 -8.53
C THR A 244 17.37 -2.87 -9.80
N ILE A 245 16.98 -1.81 -10.48
CA ILE A 245 16.27 -1.89 -11.76
C ILE A 245 17.15 -2.59 -12.80
N SER A 246 18.38 -2.14 -12.99
CA SER A 246 19.31 -2.67 -14.00
C SER A 246 19.53 -4.20 -13.86
N ARG A 247 19.75 -4.67 -12.65
CA ARG A 247 19.95 -6.12 -12.38
C ARG A 247 18.72 -6.97 -12.68
N ASN A 248 17.54 -6.39 -12.72
CA ASN A 248 16.27 -7.09 -12.94
C ASN A 248 15.65 -6.79 -14.31
N MET A 249 16.32 -6.05 -15.19
CA MET A 249 15.77 -5.58 -16.47
C MET A 249 15.14 -6.70 -17.32
N GLY A 250 15.81 -7.86 -17.45
CA GLY A 250 15.28 -8.95 -18.24
C GLY A 250 13.97 -9.52 -17.70
N SER A 251 13.82 -9.58 -16.37
CA SER A 251 12.56 -9.98 -15.72
C SER A 251 11.51 -8.88 -15.82
N LEU A 252 11.89 -7.63 -15.60
CA LEU A 252 10.98 -6.48 -15.67
C LEU A 252 10.41 -6.29 -17.08
N HIS A 253 11.21 -6.47 -18.12
CA HIS A 253 10.71 -6.40 -19.50
C HIS A 253 9.68 -7.48 -19.79
N ARG A 254 9.87 -8.69 -19.28
CA ARG A 254 8.85 -9.76 -19.39
C ARG A 254 7.57 -9.38 -18.64
N GLU A 255 7.71 -8.89 -17.40
CA GLU A 255 6.57 -8.49 -16.58
C GLU A 255 5.75 -7.36 -17.20
N VAL A 256 6.37 -6.39 -17.89
CA VAL A 256 5.66 -5.32 -18.62
C VAL A 256 4.66 -5.88 -19.64
N PHE A 257 4.98 -7.02 -20.25
CA PHE A 257 4.16 -7.65 -21.29
C PHE A 257 3.26 -8.78 -20.79
N VAL A 258 3.36 -9.17 -19.51
CA VAL A 258 2.38 -10.05 -18.88
C VAL A 258 1.04 -9.32 -18.78
N GLU A 259 -0.05 -10.06 -18.79
CA GLU A 259 -1.41 -9.55 -18.78
C GLU A 259 -1.67 -8.69 -17.52
N HIS A 260 -1.58 -7.40 -17.71
CA HIS A 260 -1.93 -6.36 -16.77
C HIS A 260 -3.10 -5.57 -17.35
N ASP A 261 -3.88 -4.91 -16.51
CA ASP A 261 -4.88 -3.92 -16.96
C ASP A 261 -4.25 -2.65 -17.55
N LEU A 262 -3.00 -2.73 -17.97
CA LEU A 262 -2.28 -1.65 -18.62
C LEU A 262 -2.51 -1.70 -20.12
N GLY A 263 -2.93 -0.57 -20.68
CA GLY A 263 -3.00 -0.39 -22.14
C GLY A 263 -1.61 -0.49 -22.80
N VAL A 264 -1.58 -0.75 -24.10
CA VAL A 264 -0.32 -0.91 -24.87
C VAL A 264 0.61 0.30 -24.69
N LEU A 265 0.07 1.52 -24.73
CA LEU A 265 0.86 2.74 -24.55
C LEU A 265 1.45 2.85 -23.11
N GLU A 266 0.71 2.43 -22.09
CA GLU A 266 1.20 2.40 -20.73
C GLU A 266 2.33 1.37 -20.56
N ARG A 267 2.21 0.21 -21.19
CA ARG A 267 3.28 -0.82 -21.20
C ARG A 267 4.56 -0.29 -21.84
N ILE A 268 4.44 0.34 -22.99
CA ILE A 268 5.59 0.97 -23.67
C ILE A 268 6.19 2.06 -22.77
N ALA A 269 5.36 2.89 -22.15
CA ALA A 269 5.85 3.94 -21.25
C ALA A 269 6.62 3.37 -20.05
N TRP A 270 6.15 2.27 -19.43
CA TRP A 270 6.88 1.62 -18.34
C TRP A 270 8.17 0.94 -18.80
N TYR A 271 8.15 0.29 -19.95
CA TYR A 271 9.35 -0.27 -20.55
C TYR A 271 10.44 0.81 -20.71
N LEU A 272 10.07 1.96 -21.28
CA LEU A 272 10.98 3.09 -21.45
C LEU A 272 11.45 3.67 -20.10
N ARG A 273 10.56 3.82 -19.12
CA ARG A 273 10.89 4.32 -17.78
C ARG A 273 11.94 3.45 -17.10
N PHE A 274 11.77 2.14 -17.12
CA PHE A 274 12.75 1.23 -16.51
C PHE A 274 14.08 1.25 -17.27
N SER A 275 14.05 1.28 -18.59
CA SER A 275 15.25 1.36 -19.42
C SER A 275 16.02 2.66 -19.15
N CYS A 276 15.34 3.79 -19.09
CA CYS A 276 15.96 5.08 -18.78
C CYS A 276 16.50 5.13 -17.35
N ALA A 277 15.76 4.64 -16.37
CA ALA A 277 16.20 4.57 -14.99
C ALA A 277 17.43 3.66 -14.83
N ALA A 278 17.49 2.52 -15.53
CA ALA A 278 18.62 1.60 -15.48
C ALA A 278 19.92 2.20 -16.03
N THR A 279 19.81 3.03 -17.07
CA THR A 279 20.96 3.60 -17.82
C THR A 279 21.34 5.00 -17.38
N ASP A 280 20.63 5.59 -16.39
CA ASP A 280 20.78 6.99 -15.97
C ASP A 280 20.49 8.01 -17.09
N TRP A 281 19.75 7.61 -18.10
CA TRP A 281 19.42 8.44 -19.24
C TRP A 281 18.10 9.16 -19.03
N TRP A 282 18.14 10.39 -18.47
CA TRP A 282 16.98 11.15 -18.00
C TRP A 282 16.27 11.97 -19.07
N TRP A 283 16.83 12.03 -20.27
CA TRP A 283 16.28 12.86 -21.35
C TRP A 283 14.85 12.44 -21.77
N PRO A 284 14.51 11.14 -21.91
CA PRO A 284 13.16 10.71 -22.26
C PRO A 284 12.12 10.92 -21.17
N GLN A 285 12.51 11.14 -19.92
CA GLN A 285 11.55 11.33 -18.82
C GLN A 285 10.78 12.65 -18.91
N LYS A 286 11.40 13.70 -19.45
CA LYS A 286 10.69 14.94 -19.81
C LYS A 286 9.61 14.68 -20.87
N LEU A 287 9.87 13.80 -21.84
CA LEU A 287 8.89 13.38 -22.85
C LEU A 287 7.75 12.54 -22.26
N CYS A 288 8.05 11.62 -21.32
CA CYS A 288 7.02 10.80 -20.66
C CYS A 288 6.07 11.61 -19.78
N ARG A 289 6.47 12.80 -19.30
CA ARG A 289 5.56 13.74 -18.62
C ARG A 289 4.62 14.47 -19.57
N ILE A 290 5.00 14.66 -20.83
CA ILE A 290 4.14 15.29 -21.85
C ILE A 290 2.99 14.36 -22.25
N ILE A 291 3.19 13.06 -22.22
CA ILE A 291 2.17 12.04 -22.52
C ILE A 291 1.14 11.87 -21.37
N ARG A 292 1.38 12.50 -20.20
CA ARG A 292 0.46 12.49 -19.06
C ARG A 292 -0.54 13.64 -19.03
N ARG A 293 -0.47 14.59 -19.96
CA ARG A 293 -1.48 15.63 -20.15
C ARG A 293 -2.39 15.26 -21.34
#